data_fdfd649f9ee9a966a1f31fee617e96f5
#
_entry.id   fdfd649f9ee9a966a1f31fee617e96f5
#
_cell.length_a   1.000
_cell.length_b   1.000
_cell.length_c   1.000
_cell.angle_alpha   90.00
_cell.angle_beta   90.00
_cell.angle_gamma   90.00
#
_symmetry.space_group_name_H-M   'P 1'
#
loop_
_entity.id
_entity.type
_entity.pdbx_description
1 polymer ?
#
loop_
_entity_poly.entity_id
_entity_poly.type
_entity_poly.pdbx_seq_one_letter_code
_entity_poly.pdbx_strand_id
1 'polypeptide(L)'
;ETPNIVIIYVTVACEGGCTLTPGYWKTHSEFGSAPYDDNWAYLPNGASTPFFLSGQTYYHVLWTAPAGNAYYILAHAYIAAQLNILNGADPTAVNSAMSSATAFFNAYTPSSTLSKSLRATVIANAVILDNYNNGLIGPGHCSENTTP
;
A
#
# COMPACT_ATOMS: atom_id res chain seq x y z
N GLU A 1 10.77 -10.19 -39.76
CA GLU A 1 10.40 -10.17 -39.10
C GLU A 1 9.95 -10.00 -38.50
N THR A 2 10.05 -10.05 -38.55
CA THR A 2 9.47 -9.93 -37.67
C THR A 2 9.04 -9.79 -37.00
N PRO A 3 9.16 -9.57 -36.96
CA PRO A 3 8.67 -9.41 -36.08
C PRO A 3 8.36 -9.41 -35.42
N ASN A 4 8.33 -9.53 -34.98
CA ASN A 4 7.76 -9.47 -34.09
C ASN A 4 7.69 -9.39 -33.30
N ILE A 5 8.05 -9.26 -33.06
CA ILE A 5 7.87 -9.10 -32.21
C ILE A 5 7.53 -8.74 -31.37
N VAL A 6 7.86 -8.61 -31.18
CA VAL A 6 7.37 -8.30 -30.22
C VAL A 6 6.61 -7.80 -29.71
N ILE A 7 6.54 -7.67 -29.55
CA ILE A 7 5.75 -7.10 -29.06
C ILE A 7 4.98 -7.47 -28.24
N ILE A 8 5.08 -7.74 -27.78
CA ILE A 8 4.35 -8.01 -27.03
C ILE A 8 4.24 -7.67 -26.07
N TYR A 9 4.52 -7.47 -25.92
CA TYR A 9 4.29 -7.11 -25.02
C TYR A 9 3.72 -6.77 -24.45
N VAL A 10 4.09 -6.90 -24.64
CA VAL A 10 3.51 -6.47 -24.02
C VAL A 10 2.78 -5.99 -23.71
N THR A 11 2.70 -5.84 -23.82
CA THR A 11 1.96 -5.26 -23.49
C THR A 11 1.37 -5.39 -22.56
N VAL A 12 1.43 -5.93 -22.34
CA VAL A 12 0.90 -6.07 -21.57
C VAL A 12 0.88 -5.52 -20.60
N ALA A 13 1.33 -5.75 -20.30
CA ALA A 13 1.39 -5.29 -19.24
C ALA A 13 0.99 -4.13 -19.04
N CYS A 14 0.88 -3.76 -19.77
CA CYS A 14 0.52 -2.65 -19.68
C CYS A 14 -0.60 -2.35 -18.98
N GLU A 15 -1.25 -3.16 -18.61
CA GLU A 15 -2.44 -2.88 -17.93
C GLU A 15 -2.25 -2.13 -16.66
N GLY A 16 -1.11 -2.09 -16.05
CA GLY A 16 -0.88 -1.40 -14.82
C GLY A 16 -1.54 -2.03 -13.61
N GLY A 17 -2.04 -3.24 -13.74
CA GLY A 17 -2.59 -3.99 -12.62
C GLY A 17 -3.89 -3.44 -12.06
N CYS A 18 -4.16 -3.74 -10.80
CA CYS A 18 -5.32 -3.25 -10.07
C CYS A 18 -4.99 -3.16 -8.59
N THR A 19 -5.86 -2.53 -7.79
CA THR A 19 -5.56 -2.30 -6.38
C THR A 19 -6.53 -3.02 -5.46
N LEU A 20 -6.04 -3.30 -4.25
CA LEU A 20 -6.80 -3.95 -3.18
C LEU A 20 -6.66 -3.11 -1.91
N THR A 21 -7.62 -3.27 -1.00
CA THR A 21 -7.74 -2.41 0.18
C THR A 21 -6.86 -2.89 1.34
N PRO A 22 -6.65 -2.04 2.37
CA PRO A 22 -5.95 -2.50 3.59
C PRO A 22 -6.63 -3.71 4.23
N GLY A 23 -7.96 -3.78 4.19
CA GLY A 23 -8.69 -4.93 4.72
C GLY A 23 -8.34 -6.22 4.02
N TYR A 24 -8.19 -6.17 2.70
CA TYR A 24 -7.75 -7.34 1.94
C TYR A 24 -6.36 -7.79 2.40
N TRP A 25 -5.41 -6.85 2.42
CA TRP A 25 -4.03 -7.22 2.71
C TRP A 25 -3.85 -7.77 4.12
N LYS A 26 -4.54 -7.20 5.11
CA LYS A 26 -4.36 -7.68 6.48
C LYS A 26 -4.96 -9.06 6.70
N THR A 27 -6.04 -9.41 6.00
CA THR A 27 -6.65 -10.74 6.16
C THR A 27 -5.98 -11.79 5.28
N HIS A 28 -5.30 -11.38 4.21
CA HIS A 28 -4.59 -12.29 3.30
C HIS A 28 -3.08 -12.33 3.59
N SER A 29 -2.67 -12.02 4.81
CA SER A 29 -1.28 -12.17 5.25
C SER A 29 -1.02 -13.60 5.74
N GLU A 30 0.24 -13.87 6.12
CA GLU A 30 0.62 -15.16 6.72
C GLU A 30 -0.20 -15.49 7.97
N PHE A 31 -0.67 -14.46 8.66
CA PHE A 31 -1.37 -14.62 9.94
C PHE A 31 -2.86 -14.37 9.83
N GLY A 32 -3.33 -14.05 8.63
CA GLY A 32 -4.74 -13.70 8.44
C GLY A 32 -5.62 -14.92 8.26
N SER A 33 -6.94 -14.68 8.31
CA SER A 33 -7.92 -15.76 8.20
C SER A 33 -8.24 -16.15 6.76
N ALA A 34 -7.88 -15.32 5.79
CA ALA A 34 -8.13 -15.58 4.38
C ALA A 34 -6.90 -16.23 3.72
N PRO A 35 -7.03 -16.75 2.50
CA PRO A 35 -5.88 -17.37 1.83
C PRO A 35 -4.71 -16.39 1.70
N TYR A 36 -3.52 -16.91 1.95
CA TYR A 36 -2.30 -16.11 1.92
C TYR A 36 -2.04 -15.57 0.51
N ASP A 37 -1.75 -14.27 0.44
CA ASP A 37 -1.32 -13.63 -0.80
C ASP A 37 0.21 -13.48 -0.73
N ASP A 38 0.92 -14.14 -1.65
CA ASP A 38 2.36 -14.22 -1.58
C ASP A 38 3.09 -12.93 -1.96
N ASN A 39 2.38 -11.87 -2.31
CA ASN A 39 3.01 -10.57 -2.48
C ASN A 39 3.61 -10.06 -1.16
N TRP A 40 3.10 -10.53 -0.03
CA TRP A 40 3.72 -10.25 1.25
C TRP A 40 5.20 -10.69 1.30
N ALA A 41 5.55 -11.72 0.54
CA ALA A 41 6.92 -12.24 0.52
C ALA A 41 7.93 -11.29 -0.14
N TYR A 42 7.46 -10.24 -0.82
CA TYR A 42 8.38 -9.21 -1.32
C TYR A 42 8.97 -8.36 -0.20
N LEU A 43 8.36 -8.35 0.98
CA LEU A 43 8.95 -7.69 2.14
C LEU A 43 9.94 -8.66 2.80
N PRO A 44 11.05 -8.17 3.40
CA PRO A 44 12.12 -9.04 3.90
C PRO A 44 11.66 -10.15 4.83
N ASN A 45 10.69 -9.88 5.70
CA ASN A 45 10.13 -10.85 6.63
C ASN A 45 8.63 -10.96 6.47
N GLY A 46 8.10 -10.72 5.27
CA GLY A 46 6.66 -10.74 5.04
C GLY A 46 5.93 -9.79 5.95
N ALA A 47 4.80 -10.21 6.49
CA ALA A 47 4.01 -9.39 7.40
C ALA A 47 4.69 -9.15 8.75
N SER A 48 5.75 -9.89 9.05
CA SER A 48 6.56 -9.70 10.27
C SER A 48 7.69 -8.68 10.06
N THR A 49 7.77 -8.04 8.90
CA THR A 49 8.77 -7.00 8.64
C THR A 49 8.52 -5.83 9.59
N PRO A 50 9.58 -5.31 10.24
CA PRO A 50 9.42 -4.12 11.08
C PRO A 50 8.95 -2.93 10.24
N PHE A 51 7.97 -2.19 10.78
CA PHE A 51 7.44 -1.04 10.09
C PHE A 51 8.15 0.23 10.57
N PHE A 52 9.15 0.66 9.83
CA PHE A 52 9.92 1.90 10.11
C PHE A 52 10.26 2.04 11.60
N LEU A 53 9.97 3.20 12.18
CA LEU A 53 10.30 3.51 13.58
C LEU A 53 9.16 3.20 14.54
N SER A 54 8.17 2.42 14.11
CA SER A 54 6.95 2.19 14.91
C SER A 54 7.18 1.28 16.12
N GLY A 55 8.22 0.47 16.09
CA GLY A 55 8.39 -0.57 17.09
C GLY A 55 7.44 -1.76 16.88
N GLN A 56 6.74 -1.79 15.75
CA GLN A 56 5.75 -2.82 15.44
C GLN A 56 6.04 -3.39 14.06
N THR A 57 5.46 -4.56 13.79
CA THR A 57 5.51 -5.16 12.45
C THR A 57 4.42 -4.59 11.56
N TYR A 58 4.57 -4.79 10.25
CA TYR A 58 3.51 -4.43 9.30
C TYR A 58 2.17 -5.01 9.73
N TYR A 59 2.17 -6.27 10.18
CA TYR A 59 0.94 -6.95 10.61
C TYR A 59 0.32 -6.24 11.80
N HIS A 60 1.10 -5.96 12.83
CA HIS A 60 0.59 -5.29 14.03
C HIS A 60 0.06 -3.89 13.73
N VAL A 61 0.74 -3.15 12.85
CA VAL A 61 0.29 -1.82 12.45
C VAL A 61 -1.09 -1.91 11.77
N LEU A 62 -1.27 -2.88 10.86
CA LEU A 62 -2.55 -3.04 10.18
C LEU A 62 -3.68 -3.42 11.14
N TRP A 63 -3.37 -4.14 12.22
CA TRP A 63 -4.38 -4.55 13.19
C TRP A 63 -4.55 -3.56 14.35
N THR A 64 -3.78 -2.47 14.37
CA THR A 64 -3.95 -1.41 15.37
C THR A 64 -4.97 -0.42 14.84
N ALA A 65 -6.09 -0.29 15.54
CA ALA A 65 -7.13 0.67 15.14
C ALA A 65 -6.55 2.09 15.22
N PRO A 66 -6.71 2.91 14.18
CA PRO A 66 -6.12 4.26 14.18
C PRO A 66 -6.62 5.17 15.30
N ALA A 67 -7.91 5.11 15.62
CA ALA A 67 -8.51 5.90 16.68
C ALA A 67 -8.11 7.38 16.62
N GLY A 68 -8.08 7.96 15.42
CA GLY A 68 -7.73 9.36 15.20
C GLY A 68 -6.23 9.65 15.13
N ASN A 69 -5.38 8.65 15.29
CA ASN A 69 -3.92 8.84 15.20
C ASN A 69 -3.51 8.91 13.73
N ALA A 70 -3.01 10.06 13.31
CA ALA A 70 -2.64 10.29 11.92
C ALA A 70 -1.56 9.34 11.43
N TYR A 71 -0.64 8.91 12.30
CA TYR A 71 0.40 7.95 11.94
C TYR A 71 -0.23 6.65 11.41
N TYR A 72 -1.18 6.08 12.17
CA TYR A 72 -1.82 4.84 11.78
C TYR A 72 -2.76 5.03 10.60
N ILE A 73 -3.43 6.17 10.51
CA ILE A 73 -4.29 6.47 9.36
C ILE A 73 -3.46 6.42 8.08
N LEU A 74 -2.30 7.07 8.09
CA LEU A 74 -1.40 7.04 6.94
C LEU A 74 -0.81 5.65 6.73
N ALA A 75 -0.40 4.98 7.81
CA ALA A 75 0.27 3.69 7.72
C ALA A 75 -0.61 2.62 7.08
N HIS A 76 -1.89 2.56 7.44
CA HIS A 76 -2.81 1.58 6.83
C HIS A 76 -2.90 1.80 5.31
N ALA A 77 -3.07 3.05 4.90
CA ALA A 77 -3.16 3.38 3.48
C ALA A 77 -1.84 3.11 2.76
N TYR A 78 -0.73 3.43 3.41
CA TYR A 78 0.62 3.24 2.85
C TYR A 78 0.95 1.77 2.63
N ILE A 79 0.68 0.94 3.62
CA ILE A 79 0.99 -0.49 3.53
C ILE A 79 0.21 -1.12 2.37
N ALA A 80 -1.08 -0.82 2.26
CA ALA A 80 -1.87 -1.34 1.16
C ALA A 80 -1.36 -0.84 -0.19
N ALA A 81 -1.03 0.44 -0.29
CA ALA A 81 -0.50 0.99 -1.54
C ALA A 81 0.84 0.35 -1.90
N GLN A 82 1.71 0.14 -0.92
CA GLN A 82 3.00 -0.50 -1.15
C GLN A 82 2.82 -1.92 -1.69
N LEU A 83 1.94 -2.71 -1.07
CA LEU A 83 1.68 -4.07 -1.52
C LEU A 83 1.02 -4.08 -2.90
N ASN A 84 0.14 -3.15 -3.16
CA ASN A 84 -0.47 -3.00 -4.48
C ASN A 84 0.60 -2.74 -5.56
N ILE A 85 1.54 -1.86 -5.27
CA ILE A 85 2.63 -1.55 -6.20
C ILE A 85 3.51 -2.79 -6.39
N LEU A 86 3.83 -3.50 -5.31
CA LEU A 86 4.59 -4.74 -5.40
C LEU A 86 3.84 -5.80 -6.21
N ASN A 87 2.52 -5.76 -6.20
CA ASN A 87 1.68 -6.68 -6.97
C ASN A 87 1.48 -6.21 -8.42
N GLY A 88 2.17 -5.16 -8.84
CA GLY A 88 2.15 -4.72 -10.23
C GLY A 88 1.23 -3.55 -10.55
N ALA A 89 0.60 -2.95 -9.56
CA ALA A 89 -0.25 -1.78 -9.82
C ALA A 89 0.61 -0.57 -10.19
N ASP A 90 0.15 0.19 -11.18
CA ASP A 90 0.87 1.37 -11.64
C ASP A 90 0.93 2.41 -10.53
N PRO A 91 2.13 2.85 -10.10
CA PRO A 91 2.27 3.76 -8.97
C PRO A 91 2.17 5.24 -9.34
N THR A 92 2.03 5.57 -10.62
CA THR A 92 2.19 6.95 -11.10
C THR A 92 1.32 7.93 -10.32
N ALA A 93 0.06 7.57 -10.05
CA ALA A 93 -0.89 8.46 -9.36
C ALA A 93 -0.49 8.75 -7.92
N VAL A 94 0.38 7.94 -7.30
CA VAL A 94 0.71 8.05 -5.89
C VAL A 94 2.20 8.20 -5.61
N ASN A 95 3.03 8.37 -6.64
CA ASN A 95 4.47 8.47 -6.41
C ASN A 95 4.83 9.55 -5.40
N SER A 96 4.23 10.73 -5.51
CA SER A 96 4.51 11.83 -4.61
C SER A 96 4.03 11.53 -3.19
N ALA A 97 2.81 11.00 -3.05
CA ALA A 97 2.27 10.67 -1.73
C ALA A 97 3.08 9.55 -1.06
N MET A 98 3.54 8.56 -1.83
CA MET A 98 4.38 7.49 -1.30
C MET A 98 5.73 8.03 -0.81
N SER A 99 6.35 8.94 -1.57
CA SER A 99 7.61 9.56 -1.17
C SER A 99 7.46 10.38 0.10
N SER A 100 6.40 11.18 0.19
CA SER A 100 6.11 11.98 1.38
C SER A 100 5.87 11.09 2.59
N ALA A 101 5.10 10.01 2.41
CA ALA A 101 4.81 9.09 3.50
C ALA A 101 6.08 8.38 3.97
N THR A 102 6.93 7.94 3.06
CA THR A 102 8.20 7.30 3.42
C THR A 102 9.07 8.24 4.25
N ALA A 103 9.17 9.50 3.84
CA ALA A 103 9.95 10.49 4.58
C ALA A 103 9.38 10.70 5.99
N PHE A 104 8.04 10.74 6.09
CA PHE A 104 7.37 10.88 7.38
C PHE A 104 7.69 9.70 8.30
N PHE A 105 7.58 8.47 7.81
CA PHE A 105 7.82 7.27 8.62
C PHE A 105 9.29 7.14 9.02
N ASN A 106 10.21 7.72 8.26
CA ASN A 106 11.63 7.72 8.62
C ASN A 106 11.95 8.73 9.72
N ALA A 107 11.03 9.62 10.06
CA ALA A 107 11.29 10.72 11.00
C ALA A 107 10.40 10.67 12.25
N TYR A 108 9.25 10.02 12.19
CA TYR A 108 8.26 10.08 13.27
C TYR A 108 7.82 8.69 13.71
N THR A 109 7.25 8.62 14.91
CA THR A 109 6.72 7.39 15.50
C THR A 109 5.23 7.56 15.78
N PRO A 110 4.52 6.47 16.11
CA PRO A 110 3.09 6.61 16.46
C PRO A 110 2.80 7.53 17.63
N SER A 111 3.79 7.73 18.52
CA SER A 111 3.61 8.59 19.68
C SER A 111 4.08 10.02 19.46
N SER A 112 4.61 10.34 18.29
CA SER A 112 5.09 11.69 17.99
C SER A 112 3.96 12.70 18.04
N THR A 113 4.24 13.88 18.59
CA THR A 113 3.31 15.00 18.56
C THR A 113 3.50 15.72 17.23
N LEU A 114 2.42 15.84 16.45
CA LEU A 114 2.48 16.48 15.14
C LEU A 114 1.91 17.89 15.23
N SER A 115 2.55 18.83 14.53
CA SER A 115 1.97 20.16 14.38
C SER A 115 0.67 20.05 13.58
N LYS A 116 -0.19 21.04 13.72
CA LYS A 116 -1.45 21.05 12.99
C LYS A 116 -1.22 20.98 11.48
N SER A 117 -0.22 21.69 11.01
CA SER A 117 0.12 21.73 9.59
C SER A 117 0.65 20.39 9.11
N LEU A 118 1.54 19.76 9.87
CA LEU A 118 2.06 18.44 9.50
C LEU A 118 0.96 17.38 9.53
N ARG A 119 0.10 17.39 10.55
CA ARG A 119 -1.02 16.46 10.60
C ARG A 119 -1.90 16.60 9.36
N ALA A 120 -2.19 17.82 8.94
CA ALA A 120 -3.01 18.06 7.75
C ALA A 120 -2.37 17.46 6.51
N THR A 121 -1.04 17.60 6.37
CA THR A 121 -0.31 17.00 5.25
C THR A 121 -0.36 15.47 5.30
N VAL A 122 -0.16 14.90 6.47
CA VAL A 122 -0.21 13.44 6.66
C VAL A 122 -1.58 12.90 6.26
N ILE A 123 -2.64 13.52 6.73
CA ILE A 123 -4.01 13.11 6.41
C ILE A 123 -4.30 13.27 4.92
N ALA A 124 -3.82 14.36 4.30
CA ALA A 124 -4.02 14.56 2.86
C ALA A 124 -3.36 13.46 2.05
N ASN A 125 -2.16 13.04 2.44
CA ASN A 125 -1.48 11.93 1.77
C ASN A 125 -2.23 10.62 2.00
N ALA A 126 -2.77 10.40 3.19
CA ALA A 126 -3.55 9.21 3.48
C ALA A 126 -4.79 9.13 2.58
N VAL A 127 -5.46 10.26 2.35
CA VAL A 127 -6.63 10.30 1.46
C VAL A 127 -6.24 9.93 0.03
N ILE A 128 -5.11 10.45 -0.46
CA ILE A 128 -4.64 10.11 -1.81
C ILE A 128 -4.38 8.60 -1.92
N LEU A 129 -3.70 8.03 -0.93
CA LEU A 129 -3.39 6.60 -0.93
C LEU A 129 -4.65 5.75 -0.79
N ASP A 130 -5.61 6.18 0.04
CA ASP A 130 -6.89 5.47 0.15
C ASP A 130 -7.66 5.50 -1.16
N ASN A 131 -7.68 6.63 -1.84
CA ASN A 131 -8.35 6.72 -3.13
C ASN A 131 -7.71 5.78 -4.14
N TYR A 132 -6.40 5.66 -4.12
CA TYR A 132 -5.67 4.72 -4.96
C TYR A 132 -6.05 3.27 -4.62
N ASN A 133 -6.04 2.93 -3.34
CA ASN A 133 -6.36 1.57 -2.89
C ASN A 133 -7.81 1.19 -3.21
N ASN A 134 -8.71 2.16 -3.22
CA ASN A 134 -10.11 1.94 -3.52
C ASN A 134 -10.44 2.07 -5.01
N GLY A 135 -9.43 2.33 -5.83
CA GLY A 135 -9.61 2.37 -7.27
C GLY A 135 -10.21 3.66 -7.80
N LEU A 136 -10.23 4.71 -7.01
CA LEU A 136 -10.77 6.00 -7.44
C LEU A 136 -9.77 6.81 -8.27
N ILE A 137 -8.49 6.54 -8.08
CA ILE A 137 -7.40 7.06 -8.91
C ILE A 137 -6.46 5.89 -9.22
N GLY A 138 -5.64 6.03 -10.24
CA GLY A 138 -4.69 4.99 -10.64
C GLY A 138 -5.35 3.92 -11.48
N PRO A 139 -4.89 2.66 -11.40
CA PRO A 139 -5.34 1.61 -12.32
C PRO A 139 -6.73 1.05 -12.04
N GLY A 140 -7.32 1.35 -10.89
CA GLY A 140 -8.64 0.85 -10.54
C GLY A 140 -8.60 -0.34 -9.60
N HIS A 141 -9.69 -0.57 -8.91
CA HIS A 141 -9.81 -1.66 -7.93
C HIS A 141 -9.91 -3.01 -8.63
N CYS A 142 -9.31 -4.02 -8.05
CA CYS A 142 -9.41 -5.39 -8.56
C CYS A 142 -10.84 -5.88 -8.41
N SER A 143 -11.34 -6.55 -9.47
CA SER A 143 -12.65 -7.16 -9.41
C SER A 143 -12.57 -8.40 -8.53
N GLU A 144 -13.55 -8.57 -7.64
CA GLU A 144 -13.61 -9.77 -6.82
C GLU A 144 -13.77 -11.01 -7.67
N ASN A 145 -14.42 -10.86 -8.82
CA ASN A 145 -14.65 -12.00 -9.70
C ASN A 145 -13.40 -12.44 -10.44
N THR A 146 -12.37 -11.62 -10.47
CA THR A 146 -11.11 -11.96 -11.11
C THR A 146 -10.06 -12.43 -10.12
N THR A 147 -10.38 -12.46 -8.86
CA THR A 147 -9.45 -12.93 -7.85
C THR A 147 -9.24 -14.43 -8.04
N PRO A 148 -8.02 -14.86 -8.23
CA PRO A 148 -7.74 -16.28 -8.42
C PRO A 148 -8.14 -17.14 -7.24
#